data_0bb13e7121553e3953a53d5c1900dc68
#
_entry.id   0bb13e7121553e3953a53d5c1900dc68
#
_cell.length_a   1.000
_cell.length_b   1.000
_cell.length_c   1.000
_cell.angle_alpha   90.00
_cell.angle_beta   90.00
_cell.angle_gamma   90.00
#
_symmetry.space_group_name_H-M   'P 1'
#
loop_
_entity.id
_entity.type
_entity.pdbx_description
1 polymer ?
#
loop_
_entity_poly.entity_id
_entity_poly.type
_entity_poly.pdbx_seq_one_letter_code
_entity_poly.pdbx_strand_id
1 'polypeptide(L)'
;MSYIDNLPTVGEVLATEFLEPMNISQSSLARSLGIPQNRLSDIINGKRGVSADTDLRLCKYFGLTDGYFTGLQMDFERIAAKHKLQKELNKIIPLKAVSNHDTIF
;
A
#
# COMPACT_ATOMS: atom_id res chain seq x y z
N MET A 1 13.56 -0.81 18.82
CA MET A 1 12.97 -1.00 17.52
C MET A 1 12.51 0.31 16.95
N SER A 2 12.83 0.61 15.73
CA SER A 2 12.46 1.89 15.18
C SER A 2 11.04 1.86 14.68
N TYR A 3 10.48 3.02 14.47
CA TYR A 3 9.16 3.19 13.87
C TYR A 3 9.09 2.46 12.52
N ILE A 4 10.18 2.51 11.74
CA ILE A 4 10.21 1.88 10.42
C ILE A 4 10.01 0.37 10.49
N ASP A 5 10.56 -0.26 11.52
CA ASP A 5 10.46 -1.69 11.65
C ASP A 5 9.04 -2.15 11.98
N ASN A 6 8.19 -1.21 12.38
CA ASN A 6 6.83 -1.53 12.78
C ASN A 6 5.78 -1.01 11.79
N LEU A 7 6.20 -0.60 10.60
CA LEU A 7 5.23 -0.18 9.60
C LEU A 7 4.37 -1.36 9.19
N PRO A 8 3.07 -1.17 9.12
CA PRO A 8 2.19 -2.27 8.68
C PRO A 8 2.33 -2.47 7.18
N THR A 9 1.87 -3.61 6.70
CA THR A 9 1.71 -3.83 5.27
C THR A 9 0.30 -3.43 4.89
N VAL A 10 0.06 -3.23 3.59
CA VAL A 10 -1.28 -2.91 3.12
C VAL A 10 -2.23 -4.08 3.43
N GLY A 11 -1.71 -5.32 3.42
CA GLY A 11 -2.53 -6.48 3.77
C GLY A 11 -2.94 -6.47 5.23
N GLU A 12 -2.05 -6.06 6.11
CA GLU A 12 -2.39 -5.93 7.53
C GLU A 12 -3.47 -4.86 7.74
N VAL A 13 -3.36 -3.75 7.04
CA VAL A 13 -4.37 -2.70 7.13
C VAL A 13 -5.71 -3.24 6.66
N LEU A 14 -5.73 -3.96 5.55
CA LEU A 14 -6.97 -4.56 5.05
C LEU A 14 -7.59 -5.48 6.11
N ALA A 15 -6.78 -6.31 6.74
CA ALA A 15 -7.28 -7.26 7.74
C ALA A 15 -7.78 -6.55 9.00
N THR A 16 -6.98 -5.63 9.54
CA THR A 16 -7.27 -5.06 10.86
C THR A 16 -8.24 -3.89 10.79
N GLU A 17 -8.20 -3.11 9.71
CA GLU A 17 -9.05 -1.92 9.64
C GLU A 17 -10.35 -2.14 8.87
N PHE A 18 -10.45 -3.22 8.11
CA PHE A 18 -11.65 -3.48 7.31
C PHE A 18 -12.29 -4.81 7.66
N LEU A 19 -11.56 -5.91 7.54
CA LEU A 19 -12.18 -7.22 7.72
C LEU A 19 -12.61 -7.48 9.14
N GLU A 20 -11.73 -7.23 10.09
CA GLU A 20 -12.05 -7.48 11.50
C GLU A 20 -13.20 -6.62 12.01
N PRO A 21 -13.13 -5.28 11.86
CA PRO A 21 -14.23 -4.45 12.37
C PRO A 21 -15.56 -4.73 11.70
N MET A 22 -15.54 -5.13 10.43
CA MET A 22 -16.76 -5.38 9.68
C MET A 22 -17.20 -6.84 9.74
N ASN A 23 -16.42 -7.67 10.42
CA ASN A 23 -16.71 -9.10 10.58
C ASN A 23 -16.87 -9.79 9.22
N ILE A 24 -15.93 -9.50 8.31
CA ILE A 24 -15.92 -10.09 6.98
C ILE A 24 -14.81 -11.12 6.89
N SER A 25 -15.12 -12.33 6.47
CA SER A 25 -14.10 -13.37 6.31
C SER A 25 -13.36 -13.19 4.99
N GLN A 26 -12.13 -13.72 4.93
CA GLN A 26 -11.35 -13.67 3.70
C GLN A 26 -12.05 -14.37 2.55
N SER A 27 -12.64 -15.54 2.82
CA SER A 27 -13.31 -16.27 1.76
C SER A 27 -14.53 -15.54 1.24
N SER A 28 -15.27 -14.88 2.12
CA SER A 28 -16.43 -14.10 1.71
C SER A 28 -16.00 -12.90 0.88
N LEU A 29 -14.95 -12.22 1.30
CA LEU A 29 -14.44 -11.08 0.55
C LEU A 29 -13.94 -11.49 -0.83
N ALA A 30 -13.15 -12.56 -0.90
CA ALA A 30 -12.62 -13.02 -2.18
C ALA A 30 -13.77 -13.35 -3.14
N ARG A 31 -14.80 -13.97 -2.64
CA ARG A 31 -15.97 -14.31 -3.44
C ARG A 31 -16.67 -13.05 -3.94
N SER A 32 -16.84 -12.06 -3.07
CA SER A 32 -17.47 -10.80 -3.44
C SER A 32 -16.66 -10.02 -4.46
N LEU A 33 -15.34 -10.13 -4.39
CA LEU A 33 -14.45 -9.44 -5.33
C LEU A 33 -14.27 -10.21 -6.64
N GLY A 34 -14.67 -11.48 -6.67
CA GLY A 34 -14.46 -12.31 -7.85
C GLY A 34 -13.02 -12.69 -8.08
N ILE A 35 -12.26 -12.91 -7.01
CA ILE A 35 -10.85 -13.29 -7.13
C ILE A 35 -10.60 -14.58 -6.34
N PRO A 36 -9.53 -15.31 -6.67
CA PRO A 36 -9.19 -16.51 -5.91
C PRO A 36 -8.86 -16.15 -4.46
N GLN A 37 -9.27 -17.04 -3.55
CA GLN A 37 -9.00 -16.79 -2.14
C GLN A 37 -7.50 -16.74 -1.83
N ASN A 38 -6.70 -17.53 -2.53
CA ASN A 38 -5.26 -17.53 -2.28
C ASN A 38 -4.61 -16.21 -2.69
N ARG A 39 -5.16 -15.50 -3.68
CA ARG A 39 -4.65 -14.16 -4.00
C ARG A 39 -4.86 -13.23 -2.81
N LEU A 40 -6.05 -13.25 -2.25
CA LEU A 40 -6.36 -12.38 -1.12
C LEU A 40 -5.54 -12.77 0.11
N SER A 41 -5.42 -14.06 0.35
CA SER A 41 -4.64 -14.58 1.46
C SER A 41 -3.18 -14.15 1.39
N ASP A 42 -2.60 -14.20 0.18
CA ASP A 42 -1.22 -13.77 -0.04
C ASP A 42 -1.03 -12.28 0.25
N ILE A 43 -2.02 -11.48 -0.11
CA ILE A 43 -1.97 -10.04 0.17
C ILE A 43 -1.99 -9.79 1.68
N ILE A 44 -2.91 -10.45 2.37
CA ILE A 44 -3.07 -10.27 3.81
C ILE A 44 -1.81 -10.73 4.55
N ASN A 45 -1.18 -11.78 4.09
CA ASN A 45 0.02 -12.31 4.72
C ASN A 45 1.30 -11.64 4.24
N GLY A 46 1.20 -10.62 3.41
CA GLY A 46 2.37 -9.87 2.97
C GLY A 46 3.21 -10.56 1.91
N LYS A 47 2.72 -11.63 1.32
CA LYS A 47 3.45 -12.38 0.29
C LYS A 47 3.33 -11.76 -1.08
N ARG A 48 2.35 -10.91 -1.28
CA ARG A 48 2.14 -10.23 -2.55
C ARG A 48 1.52 -8.87 -2.25
N GLY A 49 1.80 -7.89 -3.10
CA GLY A 49 1.20 -6.58 -2.96
C GLY A 49 -0.15 -6.50 -3.65
N VAL A 50 -0.78 -5.36 -3.51
CA VAL A 50 -2.06 -5.08 -4.16
C VAL A 50 -1.78 -4.50 -5.53
N SER A 51 -2.30 -5.15 -6.57
CA SER A 51 -2.20 -4.65 -7.94
C SER A 51 -3.33 -3.66 -8.21
N ALA A 52 -3.25 -2.97 -9.33
CA ALA A 52 -4.33 -2.06 -9.73
C ALA A 52 -5.65 -2.80 -9.84
N ASP A 53 -5.63 -4.01 -10.39
CA ASP A 53 -6.83 -4.83 -10.53
C ASP A 53 -7.48 -5.07 -9.17
N THR A 54 -6.69 -5.52 -8.21
CA THR A 54 -7.22 -5.84 -6.88
C THR A 54 -7.65 -4.58 -6.14
N ASP A 55 -6.89 -3.49 -6.31
CA ASP A 55 -7.26 -2.21 -5.70
C ASP A 55 -8.64 -1.75 -6.18
N LEU A 56 -8.87 -1.82 -7.47
CA LEU A 56 -10.15 -1.38 -8.03
C LEU A 56 -11.32 -2.19 -7.49
N ARG A 57 -11.12 -3.50 -7.37
CA ARG A 57 -12.17 -4.37 -6.83
C ARG A 57 -12.42 -4.08 -5.35
N LEU A 58 -11.37 -3.90 -4.58
CA LEU A 58 -11.49 -3.57 -3.16
C LEU A 58 -12.17 -2.22 -2.96
N CYS A 59 -11.74 -1.23 -3.72
CA CYS A 59 -12.30 0.11 -3.59
C CYS A 59 -13.76 0.14 -3.99
N LYS A 60 -14.12 -0.61 -5.02
CA LYS A 60 -15.52 -0.70 -5.42
C LYS A 60 -16.36 -1.33 -4.30
N TYR A 61 -15.85 -2.42 -3.73
CA TYR A 61 -16.58 -3.14 -2.69
C TYR A 61 -16.77 -2.28 -1.43
N PHE A 62 -15.72 -1.60 -1.00
CA PHE A 62 -15.78 -0.80 0.22
C PHE A 62 -16.26 0.63 0.00
N GLY A 63 -16.52 1.02 -1.23
CA GLY A 63 -16.99 2.37 -1.53
C GLY A 63 -15.92 3.43 -1.33
N LEU A 64 -14.68 3.10 -1.68
CA LEU A 64 -13.55 4.01 -1.52
C LEU A 64 -13.12 4.55 -2.88
N THR A 65 -12.36 5.64 -2.85
CA THR A 65 -11.79 6.20 -4.07
C THR A 65 -10.75 5.25 -4.65
N ASP A 66 -10.77 5.05 -5.96
CA ASP A 66 -9.78 4.21 -6.64
C ASP A 66 -8.38 4.64 -6.24
N GLY A 67 -7.53 3.66 -5.98
CA GLY A 67 -6.16 3.93 -5.58
C GLY A 67 -5.93 3.99 -4.08
N TYR A 68 -6.98 3.80 -3.29
CA TYR A 68 -6.84 3.86 -1.84
C TYR A 68 -5.78 2.87 -1.34
N PHE A 69 -5.88 1.61 -1.77
CA PHE A 69 -4.97 0.58 -1.28
C PHE A 69 -3.60 0.64 -1.95
N THR A 70 -3.56 0.90 -3.25
CA THR A 70 -2.26 1.03 -3.93
C THR A 70 -1.52 2.28 -3.46
N GLY A 71 -2.25 3.35 -3.17
CA GLY A 71 -1.65 4.57 -2.63
C GLY A 71 -1.04 4.33 -1.26
N LEU A 72 -1.77 3.65 -0.39
CA LEU A 72 -1.30 3.32 0.93
C LEU A 72 -0.06 2.44 0.86
N GLN A 73 -0.09 1.43 -0.01
CA GLN A 73 1.04 0.55 -0.24
C GLN A 73 2.28 1.33 -0.68
N MET A 74 2.10 2.25 -1.62
CA MET A 74 3.20 3.06 -2.11
C MET A 74 3.76 3.97 -1.02
N ASP A 75 2.89 4.51 -0.17
CA ASP A 75 3.33 5.35 0.94
C ASP A 75 4.23 4.57 1.90
N PHE A 76 3.81 3.36 2.27
CA PHE A 76 4.63 2.52 3.15
C PHE A 76 5.96 2.16 2.51
N GLU A 77 5.94 1.83 1.22
CA GLU A 77 7.16 1.49 0.49
C GLU A 77 8.10 2.69 0.41
N ARG A 78 7.55 3.87 0.19
CA ARG A 78 8.35 5.09 0.10
C ARG A 78 9.02 5.40 1.43
N ILE A 79 8.27 5.28 2.52
CA ILE A 79 8.82 5.55 3.86
C ILE A 79 9.96 4.60 4.15
N ALA A 80 9.77 3.30 3.89
CA ALA A 80 10.80 2.31 4.14
C ALA A 80 12.02 2.52 3.25
N ALA A 81 11.80 2.82 1.98
CA ALA A 81 12.89 3.04 1.04
C ALA A 81 13.69 4.30 1.41
N LYS A 82 13.00 5.35 1.81
CA LYS A 82 13.67 6.59 2.16
C LYS A 82 14.58 6.39 3.36
N HIS A 83 14.12 5.64 4.34
CA HIS A 83 14.93 5.33 5.50
C HIS A 83 16.19 4.55 5.11
N LYS A 84 16.01 3.56 4.25
CA LYS A 84 17.09 2.71 3.81
C LYS A 84 18.10 3.44 2.96
N LEU A 85 17.63 4.37 2.11
CA LEU A 85 18.46 5.07 1.15
C LEU A 85 19.00 6.40 1.65
N GLN A 86 18.83 6.70 2.93
CA GLN A 86 19.18 8.01 3.47
C GLN A 86 20.58 8.46 3.06
N LYS A 87 21.57 7.60 3.22
CA LYS A 87 22.94 7.96 2.90
C LYS A 87 23.15 8.20 1.42
N GLU A 88 22.56 7.36 0.59
CA GLU A 88 22.67 7.51 -0.85
C GLU A 88 21.98 8.77 -1.33
N LEU A 89 20.83 9.07 -0.77
CA LEU A 89 20.07 10.25 -1.15
C LEU A 89 20.85 11.53 -0.79
N ASN A 90 21.57 11.51 0.33
CA ASN A 90 22.36 12.66 0.74
C ASN A 90 23.50 12.97 -0.23
N LYS A 91 23.89 11.99 -1.04
CA LYS A 91 24.95 12.19 -2.03
C LYS A 91 24.43 12.78 -3.33
N ILE A 92 23.13 12.77 -3.52
CA ILE A 92 22.53 13.27 -4.75
C ILE A 92 22.35 14.77 -4.61
N ILE A 93 22.93 15.51 -5.52
CA ILE A 93 22.86 16.97 -5.52
C ILE A 93 21.76 17.40 -6.48
N PRO A 94 20.75 18.14 -5.99
CA PRO A 94 19.67 18.57 -6.87
C PRO A 94 20.18 19.45 -8.00
N LEU A 95 19.54 19.33 -9.13
CA LEU A 95 19.86 20.17 -10.27
C LEU A 95 19.44 21.58 -9.97
N LYS A 96 20.47 22.50 -9.98
CA LYS A 96 20.26 23.84 -9.53
C LYS A 96 19.26 24.60 -10.31
N ALA A 97 19.22 24.39 -11.58
CA ALA A 97 18.39 25.16 -12.46
C ALA A 97 16.91 25.00 -12.25
N VAL A 98 16.50 23.96 -11.55
CA VAL A 98 15.08 23.79 -11.40
C VAL A 98 14.58 24.18 -10.08
N SER A 99 15.33 25.01 -9.43
CA SER A 99 14.95 25.36 -8.10
C SER A 99 13.57 25.92 -8.03
N ASN A 100 13.11 26.45 -9.11
CA ASN A 100 11.90 26.98 -9.05
C ASN A 100 10.82 26.17 -9.46
N HIS A 101 10.90 25.26 -10.06
CA HIS A 101 9.79 24.69 -10.44
C HIS A 101 9.48 23.56 -9.81
N ASP A 102 10.18 23.45 -9.15
CA ASP A 102 9.91 22.57 -8.44
C ASP A 102 8.67 22.23 -8.39
N THR A 103 8.26 22.73 -8.78
CA THR A 103 7.16 22.57 -8.74
C THR A 103 6.62 21.84 -9.60
N ILE A 104 6.86 21.56 -10.18
CA ILE A 104 6.42 20.97 -10.99
C ILE A 104 5.82 19.96 -10.91
N PHE A 105 5.63 19.72 -10.98
CA PHE A 105 4.93 18.88 -11.07
C PHE A 105 4.79 18.31 -10.48
#